data_f487d5acee15d16042212f49d9b34837
#
_entry.id   f487d5acee15d16042212f49d9b34837
#
_cell.length_a   1.000
_cell.length_b   1.000
_cell.length_c   1.000
_cell.angle_alpha   90.00
_cell.angle_beta   90.00
_cell.angle_gamma   90.00
#
_symmetry.space_group_name_H-M   'P 1'
#
loop_
_entity.id
_entity.type
_entity.pdbx_description
1 polymer ?
#
loop_
_entity_poly.entity_id
_entity_poly.type
_entity_poly.pdbx_seq_one_letter_code
_entity_poly.pdbx_strand_id
1 'polypeptide(L)'
;MFSILIPSWNNLDYLKLAIASIRRNSTLQHQILVHVNEGSDGTVEWLCGEGIEYTYSSRNLGVCLSVNQLAGLARHDWIVFLNDDMYCCPGWDAALQRAIDQGGDDLAFYSSRLIEPTATGNPLVLVRDLGRGPADLDERQLLAGYADPPGDDTLGAGSQPTVVARRWWQMLGGYSIEFSPGMTSDWDLLMKFWIAGCREFRVVDSSRIYHFACRSTGRIRKNRGGRSFVMKWGITESEFRRMLAAARPGDAVGTPLHATPLGRLKRAVYGLSGDFPLHDLAAWDPAPGAQARRSTR
;
A
#
# COMPACT_ATOMS: atom_id res chain seq x y z
N MET A 1 -9.36 1.95 -15.55
CA MET A 1 -9.88 2.82 -14.45
C MET A 1 -9.70 2.11 -13.13
N PHE A 2 -9.33 2.85 -12.07
CA PHE A 2 -9.03 2.29 -10.75
C PHE A 2 -9.92 2.87 -9.66
N SER A 3 -10.15 2.11 -8.58
CA SER A 3 -10.57 2.67 -7.30
C SER A 3 -9.33 2.91 -6.44
N ILE A 4 -9.03 4.19 -6.16
CA ILE A 4 -7.85 4.60 -5.41
C ILE A 4 -8.24 4.76 -3.95
N LEU A 5 -7.55 4.01 -3.07
CA LEU A 5 -7.83 3.92 -1.65
C LEU A 5 -6.73 4.66 -0.87
N ILE A 6 -7.09 5.72 -0.17
CA ILE A 6 -6.14 6.59 0.54
C ILE A 6 -6.53 6.68 2.02
N PRO A 7 -5.85 5.97 2.93
CA PRO A 7 -5.98 6.25 4.36
C PRO A 7 -5.20 7.50 4.73
N SER A 8 -5.81 8.40 5.49
CA SER A 8 -5.16 9.62 5.97
C SER A 8 -5.37 9.80 7.47
N TRP A 9 -4.36 10.31 8.16
CA TRP A 9 -4.39 10.60 9.59
C TRP A 9 -3.78 11.97 9.90
N ASN A 10 -4.64 13.00 9.97
CA ASN A 10 -4.24 14.37 10.25
C ASN A 10 -3.03 14.79 9.39
N ASN A 11 -3.20 14.71 8.06
CA ASN A 11 -2.15 14.94 7.08
C ASN A 11 -2.70 15.68 5.84
N LEU A 12 -3.57 16.67 6.09
CA LEU A 12 -4.39 17.34 5.08
C LEU A 12 -3.60 17.91 3.90
N ASP A 13 -2.45 18.57 4.18
CA ASP A 13 -1.68 19.22 3.11
C ASP A 13 -1.08 18.19 2.14
N TYR A 14 -0.57 17.07 2.65
CA TYR A 14 -0.11 15.96 1.81
C TYR A 14 -1.27 15.33 1.03
N LEU A 15 -2.40 15.08 1.69
CA LEU A 15 -3.60 14.52 1.04
C LEU A 15 -4.09 15.42 -0.10
N LYS A 16 -4.09 16.74 0.09
CA LYS A 16 -4.44 17.71 -0.97
C LYS A 16 -3.50 17.58 -2.15
N LEU A 17 -2.20 17.52 -1.90
CA LEU A 17 -1.21 17.36 -2.96
C LEU A 17 -1.35 16.02 -3.68
N ALA A 18 -1.54 14.92 -2.94
CA ALA A 18 -1.76 13.59 -3.52
C ALA A 18 -2.97 13.60 -4.47
N ILE A 19 -4.12 14.07 -4.00
CA ILE A 19 -5.35 14.12 -4.81
C ILE A 19 -5.22 15.08 -6.00
N ALA A 20 -4.60 16.23 -5.82
CA ALA A 20 -4.32 17.16 -6.92
C ALA A 20 -3.43 16.52 -7.99
N SER A 21 -2.39 15.76 -7.59
CA SER A 21 -1.52 15.06 -8.51
C SER A 21 -2.26 13.95 -9.27
N ILE A 22 -3.12 13.17 -8.59
CA ILE A 22 -3.96 12.16 -9.23
C ILE A 22 -4.85 12.82 -10.29
N ARG A 23 -5.61 13.86 -9.92
CA ARG A 23 -6.54 14.53 -10.84
C ARG A 23 -5.84 15.15 -12.06
N ARG A 24 -4.65 15.70 -11.87
CA ARG A 24 -3.91 16.41 -12.92
C ARG A 24 -3.10 15.46 -13.82
N ASN A 25 -2.51 14.43 -13.26
CA ASN A 25 -1.49 13.61 -13.91
C ASN A 25 -2.01 12.24 -14.37
N SER A 26 -3.28 11.91 -14.10
CA SER A 26 -3.90 10.71 -14.62
C SER A 26 -4.45 10.91 -16.02
N THR A 27 -4.42 9.88 -16.84
CA THR A 27 -5.04 9.84 -18.16
C THR A 27 -6.48 9.32 -18.11
N LEU A 28 -6.84 8.63 -17.04
CA LEU A 28 -8.15 8.04 -16.82
C LEU A 28 -8.85 8.72 -15.63
N GLN A 29 -10.17 8.69 -15.64
CA GLN A 29 -10.94 9.11 -14.46
C GLN A 29 -11.02 7.96 -13.45
N HIS A 30 -10.59 8.23 -12.23
CA HIS A 30 -10.56 7.24 -11.15
C HIS A 30 -11.62 7.53 -10.09
N GLN A 31 -12.07 6.49 -9.41
CA GLN A 31 -12.74 6.66 -8.12
C GLN A 31 -11.68 6.93 -7.06
N ILE A 32 -11.82 8.03 -6.32
CA ILE A 32 -10.96 8.35 -5.17
C ILE A 32 -11.78 8.14 -3.90
N LEU A 33 -11.26 7.31 -3.00
CA LEU A 33 -11.86 6.98 -1.72
C LEU A 33 -10.85 7.29 -0.61
N VAL A 34 -11.26 8.10 0.37
CA VAL A 34 -10.40 8.48 1.51
C VAL A 34 -10.95 7.91 2.81
N HIS A 35 -10.11 7.29 3.63
CA HIS A 35 -10.45 7.01 5.02
C HIS A 35 -9.80 8.06 5.92
N VAL A 36 -10.62 8.80 6.65
CA VAL A 36 -10.16 9.83 7.58
C VAL A 36 -10.07 9.23 8.97
N ASN A 37 -8.84 9.08 9.47
CA ASN A 37 -8.57 8.77 10.87
C ASN A 37 -8.51 10.09 11.67
N GLU A 38 -9.39 10.28 12.66
CA GLU A 38 -9.52 11.47 13.52
C GLU A 38 -9.98 12.72 12.78
N GLY A 39 -9.23 13.21 11.80
CA GLY A 39 -9.61 14.36 10.96
C GLY A 39 -9.67 15.70 11.69
N SER A 40 -8.88 15.87 12.76
CA SER A 40 -8.84 17.10 13.57
C SER A 40 -8.16 18.29 12.86
N ASP A 41 -7.62 18.05 11.67
CA ASP A 41 -6.89 19.02 10.84
C ASP A 41 -7.75 19.67 9.73
N GLY A 42 -9.07 19.42 9.73
CA GLY A 42 -9.98 19.95 8.72
C GLY A 42 -10.13 19.06 7.49
N THR A 43 -9.60 17.84 7.53
CA THR A 43 -9.67 16.90 6.39
C THR A 43 -11.12 16.59 6.00
N VAL A 44 -12.01 16.36 6.97
CA VAL A 44 -13.43 16.03 6.70
C VAL A 44 -14.14 17.17 5.96
N GLU A 45 -14.01 18.40 6.45
CA GLU A 45 -14.61 19.58 5.87
C GLU A 45 -14.13 19.81 4.44
N TRP A 46 -12.83 19.61 4.23
CA TRP A 46 -12.24 19.75 2.90
C TRP A 46 -12.76 18.68 1.92
N LEU A 47 -12.81 17.40 2.32
CA LEU A 47 -13.35 16.32 1.48
C LEU A 47 -14.82 16.55 1.11
N CYS A 48 -15.64 17.03 2.07
CA CYS A 48 -17.02 17.42 1.81
C CYS A 48 -17.11 18.53 0.76
N GLY A 49 -16.28 19.55 0.86
CA GLY A 49 -16.21 20.66 -0.09
C GLY A 49 -15.78 20.23 -1.49
N GLU A 50 -14.89 19.26 -1.60
CA GLU A 50 -14.38 18.70 -2.85
C GLU A 50 -15.29 17.61 -3.47
N GLY A 51 -16.34 17.18 -2.77
CA GLY A 51 -17.24 16.11 -3.19
C GLY A 51 -16.54 14.72 -3.28
N ILE A 52 -15.50 14.50 -2.48
CA ILE A 52 -14.75 13.25 -2.46
C ILE A 52 -15.40 12.25 -1.51
N GLU A 53 -15.59 11.02 -1.97
CA GLU A 53 -16.13 9.93 -1.15
C GLU A 53 -15.15 9.59 -0.02
N TYR A 54 -15.65 9.49 1.21
CA TYR A 54 -14.81 9.14 2.34
C TYR A 54 -15.54 8.28 3.38
N THR A 55 -14.74 7.58 4.19
CA THR A 55 -15.16 6.97 5.47
C THR A 55 -14.43 7.68 6.61
N TYR A 56 -14.97 7.59 7.81
CA TYR A 56 -14.44 8.30 8.98
C TYR A 56 -14.36 7.39 10.20
N SER A 57 -13.34 7.59 11.00
CA SER A 57 -13.24 7.04 12.36
C SER A 57 -12.77 8.12 13.33
N SER A 58 -13.36 8.12 14.53
CA SER A 58 -13.04 9.12 15.58
C SER A 58 -11.64 8.93 16.20
N ARG A 59 -10.94 7.88 15.80
CA ARG A 59 -9.56 7.56 16.19
C ARG A 59 -8.83 6.87 15.07
N ASN A 60 -7.51 6.79 15.18
CA ASN A 60 -6.70 6.09 14.20
C ASN A 60 -6.89 4.56 14.29
N LEU A 61 -7.50 3.97 13.26
CA LEU A 61 -7.69 2.53 13.12
C LEU A 61 -6.47 1.81 12.52
N GLY A 62 -5.47 2.57 12.03
CA GLY A 62 -4.35 2.04 11.29
C GLY A 62 -4.69 1.66 9.83
N VAL A 63 -3.64 1.36 9.07
CA VAL A 63 -3.75 1.10 7.63
C VAL A 63 -4.64 -0.09 7.31
N CYS A 64 -4.51 -1.20 8.04
CA CYS A 64 -5.21 -2.44 7.72
C CYS A 64 -6.73 -2.27 7.69
N LEU A 65 -7.29 -1.70 8.74
CA LEU A 65 -8.74 -1.50 8.83
C LEU A 65 -9.22 -0.40 7.88
N SER A 66 -8.47 0.70 7.77
CA SER A 66 -8.82 1.83 6.91
C SER A 66 -8.91 1.40 5.44
N VAL A 67 -7.90 0.71 4.93
CA VAL A 67 -7.88 0.26 3.53
C VAL A 67 -8.93 -0.82 3.25
N ASN A 68 -9.15 -1.75 4.20
CA ASN A 68 -10.21 -2.75 4.05
C ASN A 68 -11.60 -2.13 3.96
N GLN A 69 -11.88 -1.07 4.76
CA GLN A 69 -13.15 -0.34 4.67
C GLN A 69 -13.31 0.31 3.29
N LEU A 70 -12.26 0.97 2.79
CA LEU A 70 -12.28 1.61 1.48
C LEU A 70 -12.46 0.60 0.35
N ALA A 71 -11.80 -0.56 0.43
CA ALA A 71 -11.93 -1.63 -0.55
C ALA A 71 -13.37 -2.16 -0.67
N GLY A 72 -14.14 -2.10 0.42
CA GLY A 72 -15.57 -2.43 0.41
C GLY A 72 -16.44 -1.46 -0.39
N LEU A 73 -15.95 -0.23 -0.63
CA LEU A 73 -16.63 0.81 -1.42
C LEU A 73 -16.11 0.91 -2.86
N ALA A 74 -15.05 0.17 -3.19
CA ALA A 74 -14.44 0.19 -4.52
C ALA A 74 -15.42 -0.32 -5.59
N ARG A 75 -15.52 0.42 -6.72
CA ARG A 75 -16.41 0.11 -7.83
C ARG A 75 -15.71 -0.46 -9.06
N HIS A 76 -14.42 -0.16 -9.22
CA HIS A 76 -13.65 -0.65 -10.35
C HIS A 76 -13.03 -2.02 -10.07
N ASP A 77 -12.69 -2.74 -11.13
CA ASP A 77 -12.13 -4.10 -11.03
C ASP A 77 -10.72 -4.12 -10.46
N TRP A 78 -10.01 -3.02 -10.56
CA TRP A 78 -8.68 -2.85 -9.98
C TRP A 78 -8.69 -1.78 -8.90
N ILE A 79 -8.03 -2.07 -7.80
CA ILE A 79 -7.80 -1.14 -6.69
C ILE A 79 -6.34 -0.74 -6.63
N VAL A 80 -6.13 0.50 -6.23
CA VAL A 80 -4.81 1.07 -5.96
C VAL A 80 -4.81 1.58 -4.53
N PHE A 81 -4.07 0.95 -3.64
CA PHE A 81 -3.81 1.54 -2.34
C PHE A 81 -2.63 2.50 -2.45
N LEU A 82 -2.85 3.75 -2.12
CA LEU A 82 -1.90 4.86 -2.17
C LEU A 82 -1.81 5.52 -0.80
N ASN A 83 -0.60 5.81 -0.32
CA ASN A 83 -0.45 6.63 0.89
C ASN A 83 -0.80 8.10 0.60
N ASP A 84 -1.25 8.82 1.62
CA ASP A 84 -1.60 10.25 1.52
C ASP A 84 -0.40 11.18 1.29
N ASP A 85 0.83 10.68 1.47
CA ASP A 85 2.10 11.39 1.23
C ASP A 85 2.78 11.00 -0.09
N MET A 86 1.98 10.69 -1.13
CA MET A 86 2.46 10.32 -2.44
C MET A 86 2.00 11.31 -3.51
N TYR A 87 2.92 11.66 -4.42
CA TYR A 87 2.64 12.47 -5.61
C TYR A 87 2.74 11.58 -6.86
N CYS A 88 1.63 11.43 -7.57
CA CYS A 88 1.58 10.66 -8.82
C CYS A 88 2.17 11.48 -9.97
N CYS A 89 3.19 10.96 -10.66
CA CYS A 89 3.78 11.60 -11.84
C CYS A 89 2.90 11.40 -13.09
N PRO A 90 3.03 12.24 -14.14
CA PRO A 90 2.19 12.16 -15.34
C PRO A 90 2.15 10.77 -15.98
N GLY A 91 0.96 10.27 -16.31
CA GLY A 91 0.77 8.99 -17.00
C GLY A 91 1.03 7.73 -16.15
N TRP A 92 1.19 7.88 -14.84
CA TRP A 92 1.41 6.78 -13.90
C TRP A 92 0.35 5.68 -14.05
N ASP A 93 -0.90 6.09 -14.21
CA ASP A 93 -2.06 5.20 -14.34
C ASP A 93 -2.09 4.47 -15.69
N ALA A 94 -1.76 5.18 -16.78
CA ALA A 94 -1.67 4.57 -18.09
C ALA A 94 -0.56 3.52 -18.18
N ALA A 95 0.55 3.75 -17.47
CA ALA A 95 1.63 2.78 -17.38
C ALA A 95 1.19 1.51 -16.65
N LEU A 96 0.51 1.65 -15.51
CA LEU A 96 -0.07 0.51 -14.78
C LEU A 96 -1.13 -0.22 -15.63
N GLN A 97 -2.02 0.52 -16.31
CA GLN A 97 -3.04 -0.09 -17.15
C GLN A 97 -2.40 -0.92 -18.28
N ARG A 98 -1.35 -0.40 -18.94
CA ARG A 98 -0.62 -1.18 -19.95
C ARG A 98 -0.01 -2.46 -19.38
N ALA A 99 0.60 -2.38 -18.19
CA ALA A 99 1.18 -3.56 -17.55
C ALA A 99 0.10 -4.61 -17.21
N ILE A 100 -1.07 -4.16 -16.75
CA ILE A 100 -2.23 -5.02 -16.49
C ILE A 100 -2.74 -5.67 -17.78
N ASP A 101 -2.91 -4.89 -18.86
CA ASP A 101 -3.41 -5.38 -20.14
C ASP A 101 -2.44 -6.37 -20.81
N GLN A 102 -1.15 -6.25 -20.53
CA GLN A 102 -0.09 -7.17 -20.98
C GLN A 102 0.03 -8.41 -20.10
N GLY A 103 -0.40 -8.33 -18.85
CA GLY A 103 -0.44 -9.46 -17.94
C GLY A 103 -1.55 -10.44 -18.36
N GLY A 104 -1.27 -11.72 -18.41
CA GLY A 104 -2.25 -12.74 -18.86
C GLY A 104 -3.31 -13.10 -17.82
N ASP A 105 -3.13 -12.71 -16.57
CA ASP A 105 -3.98 -13.08 -15.43
C ASP A 105 -4.17 -11.86 -14.51
N ASP A 106 -5.35 -11.76 -13.89
CA ASP A 106 -5.61 -10.75 -12.87
C ASP A 106 -5.15 -11.18 -11.46
N LEU A 107 -4.67 -12.42 -11.28
CA LEU A 107 -3.92 -12.84 -10.10
C LEU A 107 -2.49 -12.31 -10.18
N ALA A 108 -2.37 -11.01 -10.16
CA ALA A 108 -1.13 -10.28 -10.27
C ALA A 108 -1.03 -9.18 -9.20
N PHE A 109 0.18 -8.77 -8.89
CA PHE A 109 0.48 -7.73 -7.94
C PHE A 109 1.44 -6.72 -8.58
N TYR A 110 0.94 -5.53 -8.85
CA TYR A 110 1.71 -4.46 -9.44
C TYR A 110 2.01 -3.36 -8.43
N SER A 111 3.10 -2.65 -8.65
CA SER A 111 3.43 -1.41 -7.97
C SER A 111 4.16 -0.46 -8.92
N SER A 112 4.24 0.82 -8.55
CA SER A 112 4.99 1.82 -9.31
C SER A 112 6.43 1.90 -8.84
N ARG A 113 7.31 2.45 -9.68
CA ARG A 113 8.64 2.86 -9.26
C ARG A 113 8.55 4.08 -8.34
N LEU A 114 9.00 3.93 -7.10
CA LEU A 114 9.06 5.05 -6.18
C LEU A 114 10.29 5.92 -6.40
N ILE A 115 10.10 7.23 -6.22
CA ILE A 115 11.15 8.23 -6.10
C ILE A 115 11.08 8.75 -4.66
N GLU A 116 12.16 8.68 -3.89
CA GLU A 116 12.20 9.11 -2.49
C GLU A 116 13.36 10.07 -2.22
N PRO A 117 13.21 11.04 -1.29
CA PRO A 117 14.24 12.01 -0.98
C PRO A 117 15.45 11.42 -0.27
N THR A 118 15.32 10.24 0.33
CA THR A 118 16.38 9.60 1.10
C THR A 118 16.56 8.13 0.74
N ALA A 119 17.80 7.65 0.77
CA ALA A 119 18.10 6.25 0.54
C ALA A 119 17.57 5.37 1.68
N THR A 120 16.72 4.41 1.34
CA THR A 120 16.20 3.41 2.27
C THR A 120 16.91 2.06 2.19
N GLY A 121 17.87 1.92 1.24
CA GLY A 121 18.52 0.65 0.91
C GLY A 121 17.64 -0.29 0.06
N ASN A 122 16.46 0.16 -0.37
CA ASN A 122 15.62 -0.58 -1.30
C ASN A 122 16.06 -0.30 -2.75
N PRO A 123 16.57 -1.29 -3.49
CA PRO A 123 17.05 -1.09 -4.87
C PRO A 123 15.91 -0.75 -5.86
N LEU A 124 14.65 -0.93 -5.45
CA LEU A 124 13.46 -0.60 -6.25
C LEU A 124 13.05 0.87 -6.11
N VAL A 125 13.80 1.69 -5.38
CA VAL A 125 13.53 3.11 -5.15
C VAL A 125 14.59 3.95 -5.87
N LEU A 126 14.14 4.96 -6.60
CA LEU A 126 15.02 6.00 -7.14
C LEU A 126 15.23 7.08 -6.07
N VAL A 127 16.48 7.34 -5.71
CA VAL A 127 16.78 8.35 -4.68
C VAL A 127 17.01 9.70 -5.34
N ARG A 128 16.08 10.63 -5.12
CA ARG A 128 16.18 12.03 -5.56
C ARG A 128 15.53 12.94 -4.51
N ASP A 129 16.31 13.81 -3.89
CA ASP A 129 15.75 14.79 -2.94
C ASP A 129 15.21 16.01 -3.71
N LEU A 130 13.89 16.01 -3.89
CA LEU A 130 13.14 17.06 -4.61
C LEU A 130 12.15 17.76 -3.67
N GLY A 131 12.37 17.65 -2.37
CA GLY A 131 11.53 18.18 -1.32
C GLY A 131 11.01 17.09 -0.37
N ARG A 132 10.73 17.50 0.87
CA ARG A 132 10.32 16.58 1.95
C ARG A 132 8.90 16.82 2.43
N GLY A 133 8.20 17.73 1.78
CA GLY A 133 6.83 18.06 2.08
C GLY A 133 6.14 18.82 0.96
N PRO A 134 4.82 19.05 1.08
CA PRO A 134 4.05 19.76 0.06
C PRO A 134 4.55 21.18 -0.23
N ALA A 135 5.13 21.85 0.78
CA ALA A 135 5.56 23.25 0.68
C ALA A 135 6.91 23.42 -0.03
N ASP A 136 7.74 22.38 -0.04
CA ASP A 136 9.11 22.42 -0.58
C ASP A 136 9.34 21.48 -1.78
N LEU A 137 8.29 20.88 -2.31
CA LEU A 137 8.37 20.02 -3.51
C LEU A 137 8.79 20.85 -4.72
N ASP A 138 9.96 20.56 -5.28
CA ASP A 138 10.35 21.06 -6.60
C ASP A 138 9.70 20.23 -7.70
N GLU A 139 8.40 20.50 -7.92
CA GLU A 139 7.61 19.83 -8.94
C GLU A 139 8.20 20.01 -10.35
N ARG A 140 8.76 21.18 -10.64
CA ARG A 140 9.35 21.45 -11.95
C ARG A 140 10.55 20.53 -12.23
N GLN A 141 11.42 20.36 -11.22
CA GLN A 141 12.57 19.47 -11.35
C GLN A 141 12.13 17.98 -11.38
N LEU A 142 11.10 17.62 -10.60
CA LEU A 142 10.52 16.27 -10.64
C LEU A 142 10.03 15.94 -12.05
N LEU A 143 9.25 16.84 -12.66
CA LEU A 143 8.68 16.64 -13.99
C LEU A 143 9.74 16.71 -15.12
N ALA A 144 10.78 17.52 -14.96
CA ALA A 144 11.89 17.55 -15.90
C ALA A 144 12.69 16.25 -15.88
N GLY A 145 12.96 15.68 -14.72
CA GLY A 145 13.63 14.38 -14.58
C GLY A 145 12.75 13.17 -14.95
N TYR A 146 11.46 13.38 -15.11
CA TYR A 146 10.53 12.37 -15.61
C TYR A 146 10.72 12.06 -17.11
N ALA A 147 11.35 12.97 -17.86
CA ALA A 147 11.69 12.78 -19.27
C ALA A 147 12.78 11.72 -19.49
N ASP A 148 13.48 11.28 -18.42
CA ASP A 148 14.39 10.14 -18.53
C ASP A 148 13.60 8.89 -18.99
N PRO A 149 14.06 8.19 -20.03
CA PRO A 149 13.36 7.00 -20.48
C PRO A 149 13.21 6.01 -19.33
N PRO A 150 12.06 5.35 -19.22
CA PRO A 150 11.88 4.32 -18.19
C PRO A 150 12.85 3.17 -18.47
N GLY A 151 13.36 2.58 -17.40
CA GLY A 151 14.05 1.30 -17.46
C GLY A 151 13.06 0.15 -17.67
N ASP A 152 13.58 -1.06 -17.61
CA ASP A 152 12.76 -2.26 -17.65
C ASP A 152 11.97 -2.43 -16.35
N ASP A 153 10.78 -3.00 -16.45
CA ASP A 153 10.01 -3.42 -15.30
C ASP A 153 10.79 -4.43 -14.47
N THR A 154 10.71 -4.29 -13.17
CA THR A 154 11.44 -5.19 -12.24
C THR A 154 10.50 -6.23 -11.68
N LEU A 155 10.84 -7.51 -11.84
CA LEU A 155 10.15 -8.59 -11.13
C LEU A 155 10.53 -8.57 -9.66
N GLY A 156 9.52 -8.62 -8.80
CA GLY A 156 9.65 -8.50 -7.35
C GLY A 156 8.58 -7.57 -6.80
N ALA A 157 8.49 -7.50 -5.48
CA ALA A 157 7.49 -6.67 -4.84
C ALA A 157 8.03 -5.29 -4.48
N GLY A 158 7.39 -4.26 -5.03
CA GLY A 158 7.34 -2.96 -4.39
C GLY A 158 6.36 -3.00 -3.22
N SER A 159 6.50 -2.09 -2.27
CA SER A 159 5.53 -2.03 -1.17
C SER A 159 4.31 -1.18 -1.52
N GLN A 160 4.52 -0.06 -2.19
CA GLN A 160 3.50 0.92 -2.50
C GLN A 160 3.76 1.56 -3.89
N PRO A 161 2.73 2.04 -4.58
CA PRO A 161 1.32 1.71 -4.36
C PRO A 161 1.05 0.22 -4.57
N THR A 162 0.09 -0.32 -3.82
CA THR A 162 -0.39 -1.70 -4.03
C THR A 162 -1.48 -1.68 -5.09
N VAL A 163 -1.26 -2.37 -6.21
CA VAL A 163 -2.21 -2.45 -7.33
C VAL A 163 -2.59 -3.90 -7.56
N VAL A 164 -3.84 -4.23 -7.30
CA VAL A 164 -4.35 -5.60 -7.38
C VAL A 164 -5.80 -5.62 -7.87
N ALA A 165 -6.22 -6.73 -8.46
CA ALA A 165 -7.63 -6.91 -8.83
C ALA A 165 -8.49 -6.98 -7.56
N ARG A 166 -9.60 -6.22 -7.56
CA ARG A 166 -10.55 -6.13 -6.45
C ARG A 166 -11.07 -7.50 -6.02
N ARG A 167 -11.35 -8.39 -6.97
CA ARG A 167 -11.83 -9.75 -6.67
C ARG A 167 -10.84 -10.54 -5.82
N TRP A 168 -9.52 -10.41 -6.10
CA TRP A 168 -8.49 -11.10 -5.32
C TRP A 168 -8.31 -10.48 -3.95
N TRP A 169 -8.39 -9.14 -3.85
CA TRP A 169 -8.43 -8.49 -2.55
C TRP A 169 -9.54 -9.05 -1.66
N GLN A 170 -10.75 -9.15 -2.22
CA GLN A 170 -11.92 -9.65 -1.49
C GLN A 170 -11.77 -11.13 -1.12
N MET A 171 -11.33 -11.97 -2.08
CA MET A 171 -11.18 -13.41 -1.87
C MET A 171 -10.12 -13.73 -0.82
N LEU A 172 -9.01 -12.97 -0.78
CA LEU A 172 -7.92 -13.15 0.17
C LEU A 172 -8.14 -12.41 1.50
N GLY A 173 -9.25 -11.65 1.62
CA GLY A 173 -9.62 -10.92 2.82
C GLY A 173 -8.81 -9.64 3.07
N GLY A 174 -8.22 -9.05 2.03
CA GLY A 174 -7.46 -7.80 2.11
C GLY A 174 -6.32 -7.83 3.12
N TYR A 175 -6.07 -6.74 3.82
CA TYR A 175 -5.10 -6.70 4.92
C TYR A 175 -5.61 -7.47 6.14
N SER A 176 -4.76 -8.30 6.73
CA SER A 176 -5.08 -9.00 7.96
C SER A 176 -4.99 -8.04 9.15
N ILE A 177 -6.07 -7.96 9.92
CA ILE A 177 -6.20 -7.00 11.03
C ILE A 177 -5.22 -7.26 12.17
N GLU A 178 -4.72 -8.48 12.28
CA GLU A 178 -3.66 -8.84 13.24
C GLU A 178 -2.33 -8.12 12.97
N PHE A 179 -2.19 -7.45 11.85
CA PHE A 179 -1.04 -6.60 11.56
C PHE A 179 -1.32 -5.10 11.78
N SER A 180 -2.48 -4.74 12.33
CA SER A 180 -2.72 -3.35 12.71
C SER A 180 -1.67 -2.88 13.75
N PRO A 181 -1.25 -1.60 13.70
CA PRO A 181 -1.72 -0.53 12.81
C PRO A 181 -1.15 -0.57 11.38
N GLY A 182 -0.26 -1.52 11.02
CA GLY A 182 0.23 -1.64 9.64
C GLY A 182 1.62 -2.25 9.47
N MET A 183 2.41 -2.45 10.53
CA MET A 183 3.76 -3.02 10.36
C MET A 183 3.68 -4.45 9.83
N THR A 184 4.38 -4.71 8.71
CA THR A 184 4.44 -6.04 8.04
C THR A 184 3.15 -6.44 7.32
N SER A 185 2.12 -5.60 7.30
CA SER A 185 0.86 -5.90 6.61
C SER A 185 1.03 -6.09 5.11
N ASP A 186 1.92 -5.32 4.48
CA ASP A 186 2.22 -5.45 3.05
C ASP A 186 2.83 -6.82 2.73
N TRP A 187 3.76 -7.29 3.57
CA TRP A 187 4.36 -8.62 3.41
C TRP A 187 3.36 -9.74 3.63
N ASP A 188 2.43 -9.57 4.57
CA ASP A 188 1.33 -10.52 4.77
C ASP A 188 0.41 -10.59 3.55
N LEU A 189 0.05 -9.46 2.96
CA LEU A 189 -0.75 -9.41 1.75
C LEU A 189 -0.04 -10.08 0.58
N LEU A 190 1.23 -9.76 0.35
CA LEU A 190 2.06 -10.40 -0.68
C LEU A 190 2.13 -11.92 -0.49
N MET A 191 2.24 -12.39 0.76
CA MET A 191 2.24 -13.82 1.07
C MET A 191 0.89 -14.46 0.73
N LYS A 192 -0.23 -13.80 0.99
CA LYS A 192 -1.55 -14.30 0.60
C LYS A 192 -1.66 -14.48 -0.91
N PHE A 193 -1.20 -13.48 -1.69
CA PHE A 193 -1.14 -13.59 -3.14
C PHE A 193 -0.24 -14.72 -3.60
N TRP A 194 0.93 -14.89 -2.96
CA TRP A 194 1.85 -16.01 -3.24
C TRP A 194 1.19 -17.37 -3.03
N ILE A 195 0.52 -17.55 -1.88
CA ILE A 195 -0.18 -18.81 -1.55
C ILE A 195 -1.35 -19.07 -2.49
N ALA A 196 -2.04 -18.03 -2.95
CA ALA A 196 -3.10 -18.15 -3.96
C ALA A 196 -2.58 -18.55 -5.36
N GLY A 197 -1.26 -18.54 -5.55
CA GLY A 197 -0.65 -18.93 -6.82
C GLY A 197 -0.09 -17.77 -7.64
N CYS A 198 -0.20 -16.53 -7.17
CA CYS A 198 0.40 -15.37 -7.85
C CYS A 198 1.91 -15.56 -8.00
N ARG A 199 2.41 -15.34 -9.20
CA ARG A 199 3.86 -15.28 -9.54
C ARG A 199 4.21 -14.00 -10.30
N GLU A 200 3.22 -13.23 -10.68
CA GLU A 200 3.35 -11.93 -11.31
C GLU A 200 3.41 -10.84 -10.22
N PHE A 201 4.60 -10.57 -9.71
CA PHE A 201 4.91 -9.46 -8.81
C PHE A 201 5.80 -8.51 -9.58
N ARG A 202 5.31 -7.31 -9.92
CA ARG A 202 6.00 -6.41 -10.85
C ARG A 202 6.01 -4.98 -10.36
N VAL A 203 7.19 -4.37 -10.37
CA VAL A 203 7.35 -2.91 -10.26
C VAL A 203 7.41 -2.34 -11.66
N VAL A 204 6.41 -1.56 -12.04
CA VAL A 204 6.28 -0.93 -13.35
C VAL A 204 7.12 0.34 -13.37
N ASP A 205 8.27 0.32 -14.07
CA ASP A 205 9.24 1.41 -14.05
C ASP A 205 8.72 2.69 -14.71
N SER A 206 7.87 2.53 -15.74
CA SER A 206 7.22 3.66 -16.41
C SER A 206 6.08 4.30 -15.60
N SER A 207 5.62 3.66 -14.52
CA SER A 207 4.71 4.26 -13.54
C SER A 207 5.53 4.81 -12.37
N ARG A 208 5.61 6.12 -12.23
CA ARG A 208 6.47 6.77 -11.22
C ARG A 208 5.65 7.56 -10.22
N ILE A 209 6.04 7.44 -8.96
CA ILE A 209 5.40 8.14 -7.84
C ILE A 209 6.48 8.70 -6.93
N TYR A 210 6.40 9.98 -6.60
CA TYR A 210 7.23 10.59 -5.58
C TYR A 210 6.61 10.33 -4.21
N HIS A 211 7.36 9.71 -3.31
CA HIS A 211 6.94 9.38 -1.96
C HIS A 211 7.75 10.19 -0.96
N PHE A 212 7.10 11.07 -0.24
CA PHE A 212 7.76 11.94 0.73
C PHE A 212 8.32 11.18 1.92
N ALA A 213 7.85 9.95 2.15
CA ALA A 213 8.21 9.11 3.29
C ALA A 213 8.01 9.87 4.62
N CYS A 214 6.91 10.62 4.71
CA CYS A 214 6.60 11.37 5.92
C CYS A 214 6.38 10.37 7.07
N ARG A 215 7.02 10.62 8.21
CA ARG A 215 7.09 9.65 9.30
C ARG A 215 5.84 9.64 10.17
N SER A 216 4.65 9.53 9.57
CA SER A 216 3.40 9.30 10.32
C SER A 216 3.50 8.05 11.22
N THR A 217 4.26 7.04 10.78
CA THR A 217 4.58 5.84 11.57
C THR A 217 5.35 6.11 12.85
N GLY A 218 6.00 7.28 13.01
CA GLY A 218 6.63 7.71 14.25
C GLY A 218 5.63 8.09 15.36
N ARG A 219 4.37 8.36 14.99
CA ARG A 219 3.29 8.75 15.90
C ARG A 219 2.49 7.58 16.45
N ILE A 220 2.69 6.36 15.94
CA ILE A 220 1.95 5.16 16.34
C ILE A 220 2.77 4.22 17.20
N ARG A 221 2.11 3.51 18.10
CA ARG A 221 2.72 2.35 18.79
C ARG A 221 2.86 1.22 17.76
N LYS A 222 4.09 0.91 17.39
CA LYS A 222 4.38 -0.17 16.43
C LYS A 222 3.98 -1.52 17.01
N ASN A 223 3.33 -2.35 16.19
CA ASN A 223 3.09 -3.76 16.52
C ASN A 223 4.38 -4.59 16.38
N ARG A 224 4.31 -5.86 16.73
CA ARG A 224 5.39 -6.84 16.52
C ARG A 224 5.21 -7.58 15.19
N GLY A 225 4.93 -6.87 14.10
CA GLY A 225 4.53 -7.43 12.81
C GLY A 225 5.44 -8.53 12.30
N GLY A 226 6.77 -8.34 12.34
CA GLY A 226 7.72 -9.38 11.92
C GLY A 226 7.61 -10.69 12.72
N ARG A 227 7.27 -10.61 14.03
CA ARG A 227 7.00 -11.80 14.82
C ARG A 227 5.69 -12.45 14.41
N SER A 228 4.62 -11.66 14.24
CA SER A 228 3.32 -12.15 13.77
C SER A 228 3.47 -12.86 12.42
N PHE A 229 4.28 -12.31 11.52
CA PHE A 229 4.56 -12.90 10.22
C PHE A 229 5.22 -14.29 10.33
N VAL A 230 6.27 -14.41 11.16
CA VAL A 230 6.94 -15.71 11.39
C VAL A 230 5.98 -16.74 12.00
N MET A 231 5.15 -16.31 12.97
CA MET A 231 4.19 -17.21 13.61
C MET A 231 3.10 -17.67 12.65
N LYS A 232 2.61 -16.77 11.79
CA LYS A 232 1.56 -17.08 10.81
C LYS A 232 2.06 -17.94 9.66
N TRP A 233 3.21 -17.59 9.08
CA TRP A 233 3.69 -18.17 7.83
C TRP A 233 4.86 -19.15 7.99
N GLY A 234 5.51 -19.19 9.13
CA GLY A 234 6.62 -20.10 9.42
C GLY A 234 7.98 -19.69 8.87
N ILE A 235 8.05 -18.59 8.13
CA ILE A 235 9.27 -18.01 7.56
C ILE A 235 9.39 -16.54 7.94
N THR A 236 10.59 -15.97 7.80
CA THR A 236 10.82 -14.54 8.03
C THR A 236 10.50 -13.71 6.79
N GLU A 237 10.24 -12.42 6.97
CA GLU A 237 10.07 -11.47 5.85
C GLU A 237 11.27 -11.50 4.89
N SER A 238 12.49 -11.58 5.41
CA SER A 238 13.70 -11.61 4.60
C SER A 238 13.85 -12.90 3.79
N GLU A 239 13.34 -14.01 4.28
CA GLU A 239 13.26 -15.27 3.52
C GLU A 239 12.25 -15.15 2.40
N PHE A 240 11.07 -14.63 2.71
CA PHE A 240 10.03 -14.41 1.71
C PHE A 240 10.45 -13.40 0.63
N ARG A 241 11.11 -12.30 1.02
CA ARG A 241 11.67 -11.33 0.05
C ARG A 241 12.59 -11.97 -0.96
N ARG A 242 13.49 -12.88 -0.52
CA ARG A 242 14.38 -13.63 -1.43
C ARG A 242 13.60 -14.53 -2.38
N MET A 243 12.54 -15.16 -1.91
CA MET A 243 11.67 -15.99 -2.74
C MET A 243 10.97 -15.15 -3.81
N LEU A 244 10.41 -14.01 -3.43
CA LEU A 244 9.76 -13.07 -4.38
C LEU A 244 10.75 -12.56 -5.44
N ALA A 245 11.97 -12.22 -5.04
CA ALA A 245 13.00 -11.75 -5.98
C ALA A 245 13.43 -12.84 -6.98
N ALA A 246 13.33 -14.12 -6.59
CA ALA A 246 13.65 -15.26 -7.45
C ALA A 246 12.47 -15.72 -8.31
N ALA A 247 11.24 -15.35 -7.96
CA ALA A 247 10.03 -15.79 -8.65
C ALA A 247 9.96 -15.30 -10.10
N ARG A 248 9.40 -16.14 -10.96
CA ARG A 248 9.13 -15.79 -12.37
C ARG A 248 7.69 -16.16 -12.73
N PRO A 249 7.05 -15.39 -13.62
CA PRO A 249 5.78 -15.80 -14.21
C PRO A 249 5.89 -17.21 -14.79
N GLY A 250 4.92 -18.06 -14.49
CA GLY A 250 4.91 -19.46 -14.92
C GLY A 250 5.56 -20.44 -13.95
N ASP A 251 6.17 -19.99 -12.87
CA ASP A 251 6.68 -20.90 -11.83
C ASP A 251 5.54 -21.70 -11.20
N ALA A 252 5.84 -22.95 -10.82
CA ALA A 252 4.86 -23.86 -10.26
C ALA A 252 4.19 -23.30 -8.99
N VAL A 253 2.87 -23.43 -8.93
CA VAL A 253 2.09 -23.16 -7.72
C VAL A 253 2.37 -24.27 -6.72
N GLY A 254 2.56 -23.90 -5.44
CA GLY A 254 2.80 -24.88 -4.37
C GLY A 254 4.27 -25.14 -4.06
N THR A 255 5.19 -24.30 -4.56
CA THR A 255 6.59 -24.34 -4.11
C THR A 255 6.62 -24.25 -2.57
N PRO A 256 7.16 -25.27 -1.86
CA PRO A 256 7.16 -25.26 -0.40
C PRO A 256 7.88 -24.05 0.15
N LEU A 257 7.29 -23.44 1.20
CA LEU A 257 7.95 -22.39 1.95
C LEU A 257 9.11 -23.01 2.77
N HIS A 258 10.33 -22.77 2.32
CA HIS A 258 11.50 -23.31 3.00
C HIS A 258 12.06 -22.31 4.01
N ALA A 259 11.75 -22.53 5.28
CA ALA A 259 12.39 -21.79 6.37
C ALA A 259 13.87 -22.20 6.50
N THR A 260 14.75 -21.21 6.58
CA THR A 260 16.16 -21.44 6.95
C THR A 260 16.27 -21.97 8.38
N PRO A 261 17.42 -22.55 8.79
CA PRO A 261 17.64 -22.92 10.20
C PRO A 261 17.38 -21.78 11.17
N LEU A 262 17.77 -20.55 10.80
CA LEU A 262 17.51 -19.36 11.61
C LEU A 262 16.00 -19.03 11.69
N GLY A 263 15.27 -19.15 10.60
CA GLY A 263 13.81 -18.94 10.56
C GLY A 263 13.10 -19.98 11.44
N ARG A 264 13.50 -21.24 11.37
CA ARG A 264 12.98 -22.31 12.26
C ARG A 264 13.26 -22.03 13.73
N LEU A 265 14.49 -21.59 14.06
CA LEU A 265 14.85 -21.21 15.42
C LEU A 265 14.01 -20.05 15.92
N LYS A 266 13.85 -18.99 15.14
CA LYS A 266 12.98 -17.84 15.49
C LYS A 266 11.55 -18.29 15.76
N ARG A 267 10.99 -19.14 14.90
CA ARG A 267 9.63 -19.67 15.11
C ARG A 267 9.51 -20.45 16.41
N ALA A 268 10.49 -21.32 16.71
CA ALA A 268 10.51 -22.08 17.97
C ALA A 268 10.58 -21.15 19.19
N VAL A 269 11.50 -20.18 19.19
CA VAL A 269 11.66 -19.20 20.27
C VAL A 269 10.36 -18.38 20.47
N TYR A 270 9.75 -17.91 19.39
CA TYR A 270 8.50 -17.14 19.47
C TYR A 270 7.33 -17.99 20.00
N GLY A 271 7.28 -19.28 19.63
CA GLY A 271 6.27 -20.21 20.15
C GLY A 271 6.41 -20.51 21.65
N LEU A 272 7.65 -20.60 22.15
CA LEU A 272 7.93 -20.83 23.56
C LEU A 272 7.58 -19.66 24.48
N SER A 273 7.61 -18.44 23.96
CA SER A 273 7.36 -17.23 24.76
C SER A 273 5.89 -17.03 25.16
N GLY A 274 4.99 -17.89 24.71
CA GLY A 274 3.55 -17.84 25.09
C GLY A 274 2.80 -16.59 24.62
N ASP A 275 3.53 -15.55 24.29
CA ASP A 275 2.98 -14.30 23.76
C ASP A 275 2.58 -14.52 22.28
N PHE A 276 1.47 -15.14 22.04
CA PHE A 276 0.77 -14.84 20.81
C PHE A 276 0.58 -13.33 20.81
N PRO A 277 0.91 -12.61 19.73
CA PRO A 277 0.54 -11.21 19.61
C PRO A 277 -0.98 -11.16 19.42
N LEU A 278 -1.71 -11.47 20.48
CA LEU A 278 -3.10 -11.07 20.59
C LEU A 278 -3.04 -9.55 20.52
N HIS A 279 -3.69 -9.02 19.51
CA HIS A 279 -3.89 -7.59 19.40
C HIS A 279 -4.43 -7.09 20.70
N ASP A 280 -3.92 -5.99 21.14
CA ASP A 280 -4.61 -5.17 22.10
C ASP A 280 -5.91 -4.68 21.43
N LEU A 281 -6.90 -5.58 21.36
CA LEU A 281 -8.24 -5.29 20.87
C LEU A 281 -8.92 -4.22 21.76
N ALA A 282 -8.37 -3.95 22.95
CA ALA A 282 -8.78 -2.83 23.77
C ALA A 282 -8.46 -1.47 23.12
N ALA A 283 -7.50 -1.42 22.19
CA ALA A 283 -7.31 -0.26 21.33
C ALA A 283 -8.34 -0.18 20.18
N TRP A 284 -9.08 -1.27 19.95
CA TRP A 284 -10.13 -1.36 18.94
C TRP A 284 -11.50 -1.37 19.64
N ASP A 285 -12.04 -0.20 19.92
CA ASP A 285 -13.43 0.00 20.23
C ASP A 285 -14.10 0.55 18.97
N PRO A 286 -14.94 -0.23 18.27
CA PRO A 286 -15.73 0.30 17.19
C PRO A 286 -16.68 1.31 17.79
N ALA A 287 -16.32 2.60 17.77
CA ALA A 287 -17.24 3.64 18.22
C ALA A 287 -18.56 3.45 17.47
N PRO A 288 -19.70 3.33 18.19
CA PRO A 288 -20.99 3.21 17.54
C PRO A 288 -21.20 4.46 16.70
N GLY A 289 -21.22 4.34 15.38
CA GLY A 289 -21.53 5.43 14.46
C GLY A 289 -20.56 5.71 13.33
N ALA A 290 -19.65 4.80 12.97
CA ALA A 290 -18.93 4.91 11.69
C ALA A 290 -19.92 4.76 10.51
N GLN A 291 -20.70 5.80 10.27
CA GLN A 291 -21.57 5.88 9.10
C GLN A 291 -20.75 6.36 7.91
N ALA A 292 -20.74 5.55 6.84
CA ALA A 292 -20.33 6.03 5.53
C ALA A 292 -21.27 7.19 5.15
N ARG A 293 -20.82 8.42 5.27
CA ARG A 293 -21.55 9.56 4.75
C ARG A 293 -21.30 9.59 3.25
N ARG A 294 -22.25 9.05 2.50
CA ARG A 294 -22.32 9.30 1.05
C ARG A 294 -22.72 10.75 0.88
N SER A 295 -21.95 11.53 0.14
CA SER A 295 -22.43 12.78 -0.43
C SER A 295 -23.59 12.41 -1.37
N THR A 296 -24.82 12.63 -0.92
CA THR A 296 -26.00 12.57 -1.80
C THR A 296 -26.02 13.83 -2.62
N ARG A 297 -25.57 13.75 -3.84
CA ARG A 297 -26.07 14.53 -4.99
C ARG A 297 -26.10 13.64 -6.22
#